data_5617e2b15172f85517b2c25b6d4ba04b
#
_entry.id   5617e2b15172f85517b2c25b6d4ba04b
#
_cell.length_a   1.000
_cell.length_b   1.000
_cell.length_c   1.000
_cell.angle_alpha   90.00
_cell.angle_beta   90.00
_cell.angle_gamma   90.00
#
_symmetry.space_group_name_H-M   'P 1'
#
loop_
_entity.id
_entity.type
_entity.pdbx_description
1 polymer ?
#
loop_
_entity_poly.entity_id
_entity_poly.type
_entity_poly.pdbx_seq_one_letter_code
_entity_poly.pdbx_strand_id
1 'polypeptide(L)'
;LSQTTTHDIGMEGLDSLGEVDALCLFVAEDDRPLPSSAGYVDWRLCGALSRVLKNGFFTGAKDDWLLLPSDGKLTVPRIFVVGLGSRKALNAGALSEALASAGKVLSRAKVDSVALEVPAGAGTEDSARAEAFQKGFLPAFKGGRVAVLADKGLVRLLPGRKG
;
A
#
# COMPACT_ATOMS: atom_id res chain seq x y z
N LEU A 1 -0.44 16.80 11.28
CA LEU A 1 -1.06 16.36 10.02
C LEU A 1 0.02 15.92 9.03
N SER A 2 -0.17 14.75 8.42
CA SER A 2 0.76 14.23 7.42
C SER A 2 0.67 15.02 6.12
N GLN A 3 1.82 15.32 5.53
CA GLN A 3 1.88 15.87 4.18
C GLN A 3 1.63 14.74 3.17
N THR A 4 0.69 14.93 2.25
CA THR A 4 0.34 13.95 1.23
C THR A 4 0.82 14.38 -0.15
N THR A 5 1.51 13.48 -0.85
CA THR A 5 1.86 13.62 -2.27
C THR A 5 1.26 12.47 -3.07
N THR A 6 1.06 12.66 -4.37
CA THR A 6 0.58 11.62 -5.27
C THR A 6 1.61 11.31 -6.34
N HIS A 7 1.73 10.03 -6.69
CA HIS A 7 2.68 9.50 -7.68
C HIS A 7 1.96 8.53 -8.60
N ASP A 8 2.44 8.40 -9.83
CA ASP A 8 1.85 7.45 -10.78
C ASP A 8 2.12 6.00 -10.37
N ILE A 9 1.18 5.11 -10.67
CA ILE A 9 1.37 3.67 -10.50
C ILE A 9 2.28 3.18 -11.61
N GLY A 10 3.39 2.54 -11.25
CA GLY A 10 4.36 2.00 -12.20
C GLY A 10 5.79 2.19 -11.71
N MET A 11 6.76 1.78 -12.52
CA MET A 11 8.18 1.87 -12.18
C MET A 11 8.65 3.30 -11.99
N GLU A 12 8.23 4.21 -12.86
CA GLU A 12 8.58 5.62 -12.74
C GLU A 12 8.00 6.24 -11.46
N GLY A 13 6.78 5.90 -11.12
CA GLY A 13 6.16 6.34 -9.87
C GLY A 13 6.90 5.84 -8.64
N LEU A 14 7.31 4.57 -8.63
CA LEU A 14 8.13 4.00 -7.56
C LEU A 14 9.48 4.71 -7.44
N ASP A 15 10.13 5.00 -8.56
CA ASP A 15 11.43 5.70 -8.58
C ASP A 15 11.28 7.17 -8.18
N SER A 16 10.11 7.77 -8.33
CA SER A 16 9.82 9.16 -7.97
C SER A 16 9.53 9.39 -6.49
N LEU A 17 9.40 8.33 -5.68
CA LEU A 17 9.04 8.43 -4.26
C LEU A 17 10.08 9.20 -3.43
N GLY A 18 11.34 9.18 -3.86
CA GLY A 18 12.42 9.79 -3.12
C GLY A 18 12.73 9.06 -1.81
N GLU A 19 13.16 9.79 -0.80
CA GLU A 19 13.46 9.22 0.50
C GLU A 19 12.18 9.06 1.32
N VAL A 20 11.66 7.85 1.37
CA VAL A 20 10.60 7.43 2.29
C VAL A 20 11.07 6.22 3.10
N ASP A 21 10.63 6.13 4.34
CA ASP A 21 11.09 5.08 5.28
C ASP A 21 10.57 3.70 4.91
N ALA A 22 9.37 3.64 4.37
CA ALA A 22 8.69 2.37 4.11
C ALA A 22 7.73 2.46 2.94
N LEU A 23 7.52 1.32 2.29
CA LEU A 23 6.45 1.09 1.34
C LEU A 23 5.45 0.12 1.96
N CYS A 24 4.17 0.42 1.92
CA CYS A 24 3.11 -0.46 2.39
C CYS A 24 2.32 -1.00 1.21
N LEU A 25 2.36 -2.31 1.01
CA LEU A 25 1.62 -3.04 -0.02
C LEU A 25 0.47 -3.81 0.61
N PHE A 26 -0.66 -3.85 -0.07
CA PHE A 26 -1.83 -4.64 0.32
C PHE A 26 -1.99 -5.79 -0.67
N VAL A 27 -2.02 -7.02 -0.16
CA VAL A 27 -2.11 -8.24 -0.97
C VAL A 27 -3.28 -9.09 -0.47
N ALA A 28 -4.16 -9.48 -1.38
CA ALA A 28 -5.28 -10.36 -1.08
C ALA A 28 -4.91 -11.83 -1.31
N GLU A 29 -5.67 -12.74 -0.70
CA GLU A 29 -5.48 -14.19 -0.85
C GLU A 29 -5.65 -14.67 -2.29
N ASP A 30 -6.53 -13.99 -3.04
CA ASP A 30 -6.86 -14.28 -4.43
C ASP A 30 -6.05 -13.46 -5.46
N ASP A 31 -5.02 -12.71 -4.99
CA ASP A 31 -4.12 -11.95 -5.87
C ASP A 31 -3.08 -12.88 -6.52
N ARG A 32 -3.47 -13.51 -7.61
CA ARG A 32 -2.58 -14.35 -8.43
C ARG A 32 -2.92 -14.16 -9.91
N PRO A 33 -2.09 -13.43 -10.70
CA PRO A 33 -0.82 -12.76 -10.33
C PRO A 33 -1.02 -11.52 -9.44
N LEU A 34 0.08 -11.00 -8.89
CA LEU A 34 0.05 -9.79 -8.08
C LEU A 34 -0.33 -8.58 -8.93
N PRO A 35 -1.35 -7.82 -8.53
CA PRO A 35 -1.81 -6.67 -9.30
C PRO A 35 -1.05 -5.38 -8.95
N SER A 36 -1.06 -4.44 -9.88
CA SER A 36 -0.70 -3.04 -9.68
C SER A 36 0.68 -2.85 -9.02
N SER A 37 0.80 -2.01 -8.01
CA SER A 37 2.08 -1.71 -7.34
C SER A 37 2.74 -2.95 -6.75
N ALA A 38 1.99 -3.90 -6.20
CA ALA A 38 2.55 -5.16 -5.69
C ALA A 38 3.24 -5.96 -6.80
N GLY A 39 2.69 -5.98 -8.00
CA GLY A 39 3.30 -6.62 -9.17
C GLY A 39 4.59 -5.93 -9.61
N TYR A 40 4.59 -4.61 -9.68
CA TYR A 40 5.80 -3.84 -10.04
C TYR A 40 6.91 -4.01 -9.02
N VAL A 41 6.59 -3.97 -7.74
CA VAL A 41 7.55 -4.19 -6.66
C VAL A 41 8.12 -5.61 -6.72
N ASP A 42 7.28 -6.62 -6.91
CA ASP A 42 7.71 -8.00 -7.02
C ASP A 42 8.66 -8.22 -8.21
N TRP A 43 8.36 -7.59 -9.34
CA TRP A 43 9.25 -7.63 -10.49
C TRP A 43 10.62 -7.01 -10.16
N ARG A 44 10.64 -5.84 -9.50
CA ARG A 44 11.88 -5.18 -9.08
C ARG A 44 12.68 -6.03 -8.07
N LEU A 45 11.98 -6.79 -7.22
CA LEU A 45 12.57 -7.71 -6.25
C LEU A 45 12.89 -9.10 -6.84
N CYS A 46 12.82 -9.26 -8.16
CA CYS A 46 13.07 -10.52 -8.86
C CYS A 46 12.19 -11.69 -8.36
N GLY A 47 10.91 -11.42 -8.08
CA GLY A 47 9.94 -12.42 -7.66
C GLY A 47 9.98 -12.80 -6.19
N ALA A 48 10.63 -12.01 -5.33
CA ALA A 48 10.75 -12.34 -3.91
C ALA A 48 9.39 -12.46 -3.21
N LEU A 49 8.45 -11.55 -3.50
CA LEU A 49 7.11 -11.60 -2.91
C LEU A 49 6.32 -12.81 -3.43
N SER A 50 6.37 -13.07 -4.74
CA SER A 50 5.72 -14.25 -5.32
C SER A 50 6.23 -15.56 -4.73
N ARG A 51 7.53 -15.67 -4.43
CA ARG A 51 8.10 -16.86 -3.77
C ARG A 51 7.57 -17.04 -2.35
N VAL A 52 7.46 -15.97 -1.59
CA VAL A 52 6.90 -16.02 -0.22
C VAL A 52 5.43 -16.48 -0.26
N LEU A 53 4.65 -15.96 -1.20
CA LEU A 53 3.26 -16.40 -1.40
C LEU A 53 3.16 -17.85 -1.84
N LYS A 54 4.04 -18.30 -2.71
CA LYS A 54 4.07 -19.68 -3.22
C LYS A 54 4.41 -20.70 -2.13
N ASN A 55 5.33 -20.36 -1.22
CA ASN A 55 5.72 -21.28 -0.14
C ASN A 55 4.78 -21.23 1.08
N GLY A 56 3.78 -20.35 1.06
CA GLY A 56 2.77 -20.27 2.12
C GLY A 56 3.21 -19.55 3.40
N PHE A 57 4.40 -18.98 3.44
CA PHE A 57 4.86 -18.21 4.60
C PHE A 57 3.99 -16.98 4.86
N PHE A 58 3.53 -16.33 3.80
CA PHE A 58 2.54 -15.27 3.82
C PHE A 58 1.51 -15.57 2.72
N THR A 59 0.22 -15.52 3.03
CA THR A 59 -0.83 -15.92 2.09
C THR A 59 -1.73 -14.77 1.62
N GLY A 60 -1.64 -13.63 2.26
CA GLY A 60 -2.57 -12.52 2.06
C GLY A 60 -3.81 -12.60 2.95
N ALA A 61 -3.83 -13.52 3.91
CA ALA A 61 -4.92 -13.63 4.87
C ALA A 61 -5.11 -12.31 5.63
N LYS A 62 -6.36 -11.98 5.97
CA LYS A 62 -6.69 -10.76 6.70
C LYS A 62 -5.86 -10.65 7.98
N ASP A 63 -5.35 -9.46 8.23
CA ASP A 63 -4.53 -9.10 9.39
C ASP A 63 -3.14 -9.76 9.47
N ASP A 64 -2.74 -10.53 8.45
CA ASP A 64 -1.37 -11.01 8.34
C ASP A 64 -0.44 -9.91 7.83
N TRP A 65 0.78 -9.92 8.33
CA TRP A 65 1.83 -8.97 7.98
C TRP A 65 3.13 -9.66 7.57
N LEU A 66 3.82 -9.05 6.63
CA LEU A 66 5.15 -9.44 6.20
C LEU A 66 6.03 -8.21 6.09
N LEU A 67 7.25 -8.28 6.56
CA LEU A 67 8.26 -7.25 6.36
C LEU A 67 9.37 -7.79 5.48
N LEU A 68 9.63 -7.12 4.36
CA LEU A 68 10.71 -7.46 3.43
C LEU A 68 11.68 -6.30 3.32
N PRO A 69 13.00 -6.56 3.28
CA PRO A 69 13.98 -5.57 2.87
C PRO A 69 13.94 -5.40 1.35
N SER A 70 14.22 -4.21 0.87
CA SER A 70 14.32 -3.96 -0.58
C SER A 70 15.68 -4.35 -1.17
N ASP A 71 16.68 -4.55 -0.31
CA ASP A 71 18.06 -4.90 -0.67
C ASP A 71 18.68 -3.96 -1.73
N GLY A 72 18.35 -2.68 -1.63
CA GLY A 72 18.85 -1.67 -2.57
C GLY A 72 18.20 -1.67 -3.94
N LYS A 73 17.20 -2.53 -4.17
CA LYS A 73 16.49 -2.64 -5.46
C LYS A 73 15.39 -1.59 -5.64
N LEU A 74 15.02 -0.94 -4.55
CA LEU A 74 14.13 0.22 -4.49
C LEU A 74 14.79 1.32 -3.67
N THR A 75 14.37 2.57 -3.88
CA THR A 75 14.81 3.69 -3.03
C THR A 75 14.29 3.57 -1.60
N VAL A 76 13.16 2.88 -1.43
CA VAL A 76 12.53 2.62 -0.13
C VAL A 76 13.18 1.38 0.51
N PRO A 77 13.73 1.48 1.74
CA PRO A 77 14.49 0.37 2.34
C PRO A 77 13.62 -0.78 2.87
N ARG A 78 12.41 -0.50 3.34
CA ARG A 78 11.54 -1.49 4.00
C ARG A 78 10.20 -1.59 3.29
N ILE A 79 9.71 -2.81 3.12
CA ILE A 79 8.43 -3.10 2.49
C ILE A 79 7.56 -3.84 3.48
N PHE A 80 6.47 -3.21 3.93
CA PHE A 80 5.44 -3.84 4.73
C PHE A 80 4.37 -4.37 3.78
N VAL A 81 4.03 -5.64 3.91
CA VAL A 81 2.97 -6.29 3.12
C VAL A 81 1.84 -6.69 4.06
N VAL A 82 0.64 -6.24 3.76
CA VAL A 82 -0.56 -6.44 4.58
C VAL A 82 -1.53 -7.35 3.85
N GLY A 83 -2.02 -8.37 4.54
CA GLY A 83 -3.07 -9.24 4.03
C GLY A 83 -4.44 -8.57 4.09
N LEU A 84 -5.19 -8.66 3.00
CA LEU A 84 -6.56 -8.14 2.88
C LEU A 84 -7.65 -9.19 3.08
N GLY A 85 -7.28 -10.47 3.10
CA GLY A 85 -8.25 -11.55 2.90
C GLY A 85 -8.67 -11.63 1.43
N SER A 86 -9.92 -11.95 1.15
CA SER A 86 -10.42 -12.04 -0.23
C SER A 86 -10.65 -10.66 -0.85
N ARG A 87 -10.05 -10.40 -2.00
CA ARG A 87 -10.30 -9.18 -2.76
C ARG A 87 -11.73 -9.13 -3.31
N LYS A 88 -12.29 -10.28 -3.66
CA LYS A 88 -13.68 -10.39 -4.13
C LYS A 88 -14.69 -9.98 -3.05
N ALA A 89 -14.33 -10.16 -1.78
CA ALA A 89 -15.17 -9.79 -0.64
C ALA A 89 -14.85 -8.39 -0.10
N LEU A 90 -13.88 -7.67 -0.67
CA LEU A 90 -13.50 -6.34 -0.22
C LEU A 90 -14.62 -5.34 -0.51
N ASN A 91 -15.07 -4.66 0.53
CA ASN A 91 -16.05 -3.58 0.45
C ASN A 91 -15.51 -2.30 1.13
N ALA A 92 -16.27 -1.22 1.09
CA ALA A 92 -15.86 0.07 1.67
C ALA A 92 -15.50 -0.03 3.15
N GLY A 93 -16.28 -0.78 3.93
CA GLY A 93 -16.03 -0.97 5.37
C GLY A 93 -14.75 -1.75 5.63
N ALA A 94 -14.57 -2.88 4.95
CA ALA A 94 -13.37 -3.71 5.08
C ALA A 94 -12.11 -2.96 4.61
N LEU A 95 -12.22 -2.17 3.56
CA LEU A 95 -11.12 -1.32 3.07
C LEU A 95 -10.72 -0.28 4.11
N SER A 96 -11.70 0.42 4.70
CA SER A 96 -11.45 1.41 5.73
C SER A 96 -10.78 0.82 6.98
N GLU A 97 -11.22 -0.36 7.41
CA GLU A 97 -10.60 -1.10 8.52
C GLU A 97 -9.15 -1.50 8.20
N ALA A 98 -8.89 -2.00 7.00
CA ALA A 98 -7.56 -2.39 6.58
C ALA A 98 -6.59 -1.19 6.58
N LEU A 99 -7.04 -0.05 6.05
CA LEU A 99 -6.23 1.16 6.03
C LEU A 99 -5.99 1.75 7.43
N ALA A 100 -6.99 1.73 8.29
CA ALA A 100 -6.83 2.16 9.68
C ALA A 100 -5.86 1.25 10.45
N SER A 101 -5.96 -0.05 10.27
CA SER A 101 -5.04 -1.03 10.85
C SER A 101 -3.61 -0.80 10.36
N ALA A 102 -3.42 -0.59 9.06
CA ALA A 102 -2.11 -0.30 8.48
C ALA A 102 -1.50 0.97 9.08
N GLY A 103 -2.26 2.05 9.19
CA GLY A 103 -1.79 3.29 9.80
C GLY A 103 -1.31 3.10 11.24
N LYS A 104 -2.02 2.30 12.03
CA LYS A 104 -1.63 1.97 13.42
C LYS A 104 -0.34 1.16 13.49
N VAL A 105 -0.22 0.13 12.65
CA VAL A 105 0.97 -0.73 12.65
C VAL A 105 2.21 0.05 12.22
N LEU A 106 2.12 0.83 11.16
CA LEU A 106 3.21 1.67 10.68
C LEU A 106 3.64 2.70 11.74
N SER A 107 2.69 3.28 12.45
CA SER A 107 2.97 4.21 13.55
C SER A 107 3.70 3.53 14.72
N ARG A 108 3.27 2.33 15.08
CA ARG A 108 3.96 1.52 16.12
C ARG A 108 5.38 1.13 15.69
N ALA A 109 5.60 0.92 14.41
CA ALA A 109 6.92 0.63 13.84
C ALA A 109 7.80 1.88 13.69
N LYS A 110 7.33 3.04 14.15
CA LYS A 110 8.05 4.33 14.07
C LYS A 110 8.36 4.76 12.64
N VAL A 111 7.49 4.45 11.70
CA VAL A 111 7.58 4.93 10.33
C VAL A 111 7.13 6.39 10.29
N ASP A 112 8.01 7.29 9.86
CA ASP A 112 7.70 8.71 9.71
C ASP A 112 7.20 9.06 8.31
N SER A 113 7.73 8.38 7.29
CA SER A 113 7.30 8.57 5.91
C SER A 113 6.97 7.23 5.25
N VAL A 114 5.83 7.15 4.58
CA VAL A 114 5.35 5.93 3.95
C VAL A 114 4.81 6.19 2.55
N ALA A 115 5.09 5.26 1.63
CA ALA A 115 4.42 5.18 0.34
C ALA A 115 3.41 4.04 0.35
N LEU A 116 2.26 4.22 -0.26
CA LEU A 116 1.24 3.18 -0.38
C LEU A 116 0.36 3.38 -1.61
N GLU A 117 -0.26 2.29 -2.06
CA GLU A 117 -1.37 2.33 -3.01
C GLU A 117 -2.64 1.89 -2.27
N VAL A 118 -3.71 2.68 -2.36
CA VAL A 118 -5.00 2.31 -1.78
C VAL A 118 -5.58 1.15 -2.61
N PRO A 119 -5.82 -0.02 -2.01
CA PRO A 119 -6.28 -1.17 -2.78
C PRO A 119 -7.66 -0.94 -3.39
N ALA A 120 -7.87 -1.52 -4.57
CA ALA A 120 -9.15 -1.57 -5.25
C ALA A 120 -9.77 -2.97 -5.12
N GLY A 121 -11.07 -3.05 -5.18
CA GLY A 121 -11.83 -4.30 -5.20
C GLY A 121 -13.14 -4.11 -5.93
N ALA A 122 -13.85 -5.19 -6.22
CA ALA A 122 -15.08 -5.16 -7.01
C ALA A 122 -16.20 -4.28 -6.39
N GLY A 123 -16.18 -4.06 -5.09
CA GLY A 123 -17.16 -3.23 -4.38
C GLY A 123 -16.61 -1.88 -3.92
N THR A 124 -15.45 -1.42 -4.44
CA THR A 124 -14.81 -0.18 -3.98
C THR A 124 -14.62 0.81 -5.14
N GLU A 125 -15.44 1.84 -5.17
CA GLU A 125 -15.29 2.97 -6.08
C GLU A 125 -14.18 3.91 -5.62
N ASP A 126 -13.72 4.80 -6.49
CA ASP A 126 -12.67 5.79 -6.17
C ASP A 126 -13.06 6.69 -5.00
N SER A 127 -14.34 7.05 -4.86
CA SER A 127 -14.83 7.81 -3.71
C SER A 127 -14.68 7.07 -2.39
N ALA A 128 -15.00 5.77 -2.36
CA ALA A 128 -14.82 4.92 -1.18
C ALA A 128 -13.34 4.73 -0.84
N ARG A 129 -12.48 4.58 -1.85
CA ARG A 129 -11.03 4.48 -1.68
C ARG A 129 -10.43 5.77 -1.11
N ALA A 130 -10.84 6.92 -1.64
CA ALA A 130 -10.43 8.23 -1.13
C ALA A 130 -10.88 8.44 0.32
N GLU A 131 -12.12 8.09 0.63
CA GLU A 131 -12.66 8.19 1.99
C GLU A 131 -11.93 7.27 2.97
N ALA A 132 -11.67 6.02 2.59
CA ALA A 132 -10.91 5.09 3.41
C ALA A 132 -9.50 5.60 3.72
N PHE A 133 -8.84 6.22 2.76
CA PHE A 133 -7.55 6.86 2.95
C PHE A 133 -7.65 8.06 3.90
N GLN A 134 -8.57 8.98 3.64
CA GLN A 134 -8.69 10.24 4.39
C GLN A 134 -9.21 10.03 5.82
N LYS A 135 -10.18 9.15 6.00
CA LYS A 135 -10.84 8.91 7.29
C LYS A 135 -10.34 7.66 8.02
N GLY A 136 -9.77 6.70 7.29
CA GLY A 136 -9.21 5.49 7.89
C GLY A 136 -7.71 5.59 8.14
N PHE A 137 -6.93 5.78 7.08
CA PHE A 137 -5.46 5.76 7.16
C PHE A 137 -4.89 7.00 7.84
N LEU A 138 -5.19 8.20 7.33
CA LEU A 138 -4.56 9.45 7.80
C LEU A 138 -4.73 9.70 9.30
N PRO A 139 -5.91 9.50 9.92
CA PRO A 139 -6.04 9.68 11.36
C PRO A 139 -5.26 8.66 12.20
N ALA A 140 -5.03 7.47 11.65
CA ALA A 140 -4.33 6.38 12.33
C ALA A 140 -2.81 6.44 12.17
N PHE A 141 -2.32 7.09 11.12
CA PHE A 141 -0.88 7.22 10.83
C PHE A 141 -0.32 8.49 11.48
N LYS A 142 0.71 8.33 12.31
CA LYS A 142 1.34 9.41 13.08
C LYS A 142 2.58 10.00 12.42
N GLY A 143 2.99 9.46 11.27
CA GLY A 143 4.14 9.99 10.54
C GLY A 143 3.86 11.32 9.84
N GLY A 144 4.91 11.99 9.39
CA GLY A 144 4.84 13.32 8.79
C GLY A 144 4.55 13.35 7.30
N ARG A 145 4.75 12.23 6.58
CA ARG A 145 4.64 12.21 5.12
C ARG A 145 4.00 10.93 4.60
N VAL A 146 3.07 11.09 3.66
CA VAL A 146 2.44 9.98 2.94
C VAL A 146 2.54 10.23 1.44
N ALA A 147 3.15 9.29 0.70
CA ALA A 147 3.18 9.29 -0.75
C ALA A 147 2.19 8.24 -1.26
N VAL A 148 1.18 8.66 -2.02
CA VAL A 148 0.15 7.76 -2.54
C VAL A 148 0.41 7.47 -4.01
N LEU A 149 0.59 6.19 -4.34
CA LEU A 149 0.61 5.70 -5.71
C LEU A 149 -0.84 5.58 -6.17
N ALA A 150 -1.25 6.37 -7.15
CA ALA A 150 -2.66 6.47 -7.52
C ALA A 150 -2.84 6.72 -9.02
N ASP A 151 -3.94 6.19 -9.56
CA ASP A 151 -4.39 6.53 -10.90
C ASP A 151 -5.08 7.91 -10.94
N LYS A 152 -5.37 8.39 -12.14
CA LYS A 152 -5.96 9.73 -12.34
C LYS A 152 -7.32 9.91 -11.65
N GLY A 153 -8.12 8.86 -11.58
CA GLY A 153 -9.44 8.89 -10.93
C GLY A 153 -9.31 9.16 -9.44
N LEU A 154 -8.42 8.43 -8.78
CA LEU A 154 -8.19 8.59 -7.35
C LEU A 154 -7.46 9.91 -7.01
N VAL A 155 -6.47 10.31 -7.82
CA VAL A 155 -5.72 11.56 -7.62
C VAL A 155 -6.63 12.78 -7.49
N ARG A 156 -7.70 12.83 -8.28
CA ARG A 156 -8.67 13.95 -8.26
C ARG A 156 -9.41 14.09 -6.93
N LEU A 157 -9.50 13.00 -6.16
CA LEU A 157 -10.26 12.94 -4.91
C LEU A 157 -9.37 13.03 -3.67
N LEU A 158 -8.04 12.93 -3.84
CA LEU A 158 -7.10 12.97 -2.72
C LEU A 158 -6.65 14.39 -2.41
N PRO A 159 -6.47 14.74 -1.12
CA PRO A 159 -5.78 15.95 -0.75
C PRO A 159 -4.28 15.74 -1.01
N GLY A 160 -3.66 16.59 -1.80
CA GLY A 160 -2.22 16.49 -2.01
C GLY A 160 -1.77 17.12 -3.31
N ARG A 161 -0.46 17.28 -3.45
CA ARG A 161 0.18 17.78 -4.66
C ARG A 161 0.81 16.60 -5.41
N LYS A 162 0.86 16.70 -6.73
CA LYS A 162 1.64 15.75 -7.53
C LYS A 162 3.12 15.90 -7.14
N GLY A 163 3.73 14.78 -6.75
CA GLY A 163 5.14 14.69 -6.44
C GLY A 163 6.01 14.60 -7.69
#